data_eb09febfbcc959f9f2a1834beebacfa0
#
_entry.id   eb09febfbcc959f9f2a1834beebacfa0
#
_cell.length_a   1.000
_cell.length_b   1.000
_cell.length_c   1.000
_cell.angle_alpha   90.00
_cell.angle_beta   90.00
_cell.angle_gamma   90.00
#
_symmetry.space_group_name_H-M   'P 1'
#
loop_
_entity.id
_entity.type
_entity.pdbx_description
1 polymer ?
#
loop_
_entity_poly.entity_id
_entity_poly.type
_entity_poly.pdbx_seq_one_letter_code
_entity_poly.pdbx_strand_id
1 'polypeptide(L)'
;MRKALRQLKAYVGRVRREGRSHLQDIPEGAPRGRVLEALWLVGRLLEQTPKSKNKIYFLHEPDVDCISKGKARIRYEFSTKVSLATTFDGGFAVSARSFPGNPCDGHTPAPALAQVAILTEQMPALAIVDRRYRGHGMETTRVLISGTRRGITPFLAKLLKRRSAIEPEIGHMTTDDRLARCPPPPCPSPACALCRWAGSSAS
;
A
#
# COMPACT_ATOMS: atom_id res chain seq x y z
N MET A 1 -3.08 23.77 22.15
CA MET A 1 -2.68 22.57 21.40
C MET A 1 -1.47 21.84 21.96
N ARG A 2 -0.30 22.46 22.22
CA ARG A 2 0.90 21.78 22.76
C ARG A 2 0.70 21.14 24.15
N LYS A 3 -0.09 21.76 25.05
CA LYS A 3 -0.38 21.23 26.40
C LYS A 3 -1.21 19.94 26.31
N ALA A 4 -2.28 19.93 25.52
CA ALA A 4 -3.13 18.77 25.32
C ALA A 4 -2.37 17.58 24.72
N LEU A 5 -1.50 17.84 23.72
CA LEU A 5 -0.65 16.79 23.12
C LEU A 5 0.32 16.20 24.14
N ARG A 6 0.91 17.02 25.03
CA ARG A 6 1.80 16.55 26.10
C ARG A 6 1.05 15.67 27.11
N GLN A 7 -0.17 16.09 27.51
CA GLN A 7 -1.03 15.29 28.39
C GLN A 7 -1.38 13.94 27.75
N LEU A 8 -1.79 13.95 26.47
CA LEU A 8 -2.10 12.72 25.74
C LEU A 8 -0.89 11.77 25.68
N LYS A 9 0.30 12.29 25.35
CA LYS A 9 1.53 11.49 25.35
C LYS A 9 1.84 10.91 26.74
N ALA A 10 1.62 11.66 27.79
CA ALA A 10 1.82 11.17 29.17
C ALA A 10 0.84 10.04 29.51
N TYR A 11 -0.43 10.17 29.10
CA TYR A 11 -1.44 9.11 29.29
C TYR A 11 -1.06 7.83 28.55
N VAL A 12 -0.77 7.94 27.26
CA VAL A 12 -0.37 6.79 26.43
C VAL A 12 0.90 6.13 26.97
N GLY A 13 1.87 6.94 27.45
CA GLY A 13 3.07 6.43 28.09
C GLY A 13 2.82 5.66 29.39
N ARG A 14 1.80 6.08 30.17
CA ARG A 14 1.36 5.37 31.39
C ARG A 14 0.76 4.01 31.02
N VAL A 15 -0.23 3.99 30.10
CA VAL A 15 -0.87 2.76 29.64
C VAL A 15 0.16 1.78 29.05
N ARG A 16 1.14 2.27 28.29
CA ARG A 16 2.24 1.42 27.77
C ARG A 16 3.05 0.77 28.90
N ARG A 17 3.39 1.51 29.97
CA ARG A 17 4.13 0.96 31.12
C ARG A 17 3.32 -0.09 31.87
N GLU A 18 2.06 0.21 32.11
CA GLU A 18 1.09 -0.71 32.74
C GLU A 18 0.94 -1.99 31.91
N GLY A 19 0.71 -1.87 30.60
CA GLY A 19 0.66 -3.04 29.72
C GLY A 19 1.93 -3.88 29.73
N ARG A 20 3.11 -3.25 29.89
CA ARG A 20 4.38 -4.00 30.04
C ARG A 20 4.49 -4.73 31.37
N SER A 21 3.99 -4.16 32.50
CA SER A 21 4.03 -4.83 33.81
C SER A 21 3.13 -6.06 33.86
N HIS A 22 2.05 -6.09 33.06
CA HIS A 22 1.11 -7.22 32.99
C HIS A 22 1.41 -8.24 31.89
N LEU A 23 2.54 -8.10 31.17
CA LEU A 23 2.90 -9.05 30.10
C LEU A 23 3.09 -10.49 30.60
N GLN A 24 3.57 -10.65 31.83
CA GLN A 24 3.74 -11.97 32.44
C GLN A 24 2.41 -12.67 32.74
N ASP A 25 1.32 -11.93 32.88
CA ASP A 25 -0.02 -12.46 33.15
C ASP A 25 -0.68 -13.03 31.87
N ILE A 26 -0.07 -12.78 30.70
CA ILE A 26 -0.55 -13.26 29.41
C ILE A 26 0.18 -14.55 29.05
N PRO A 27 -0.55 -15.64 28.70
CA PRO A 27 0.05 -16.88 28.25
C PRO A 27 1.05 -16.68 27.12
N GLU A 28 2.14 -17.42 27.14
CA GLU A 28 3.11 -17.42 26.05
C GLU A 28 2.49 -17.89 24.74
N GLY A 29 2.96 -17.30 23.63
CA GLY A 29 2.47 -17.60 22.29
C GLY A 29 1.93 -16.40 21.55
N ALA A 30 1.06 -16.64 20.57
CA ALA A 30 0.53 -15.60 19.67
C ALA A 30 -0.17 -14.42 20.38
N PRO A 31 -0.93 -14.58 21.47
CA PRO A 31 -1.54 -13.45 22.19
C PRO A 31 -0.49 -12.51 22.77
N ARG A 32 0.52 -13.06 23.47
CA ARG A 32 1.60 -12.26 24.07
C ARG A 32 2.44 -11.55 23.00
N GLY A 33 2.71 -12.23 21.87
CA GLY A 33 3.40 -11.64 20.72
C GLY A 33 2.69 -10.41 20.17
N ARG A 34 1.37 -10.48 19.98
CA ARG A 34 0.56 -9.33 19.50
C ARG A 34 0.59 -8.15 20.46
N VAL A 35 0.53 -8.40 21.78
CA VAL A 35 0.62 -7.34 22.77
C VAL A 35 1.99 -6.69 22.78
N LEU A 36 3.06 -7.48 22.70
CA LEU A 36 4.43 -6.96 22.58
C LEU A 36 4.63 -6.08 21.35
N GLU A 37 4.14 -6.51 20.20
CA GLU A 37 4.17 -5.75 18.96
C GLU A 37 3.43 -4.42 19.09
N ALA A 38 2.21 -4.44 19.63
CA ALA A 38 1.43 -3.22 19.89
C ALA A 38 2.16 -2.26 20.84
N LEU A 39 2.73 -2.76 21.93
CA LEU A 39 3.49 -1.94 22.88
C LEU A 39 4.78 -1.37 22.27
N TRP A 40 5.40 -2.10 21.34
CA TRP A 40 6.55 -1.62 20.58
C TRP A 40 6.16 -0.49 19.63
N LEU A 41 5.06 -0.65 18.85
CA LEU A 41 4.54 0.38 17.97
C LEU A 41 4.17 1.66 18.72
N VAL A 42 3.49 1.52 19.88
CA VAL A 42 3.18 2.66 20.76
C VAL A 42 4.47 3.35 21.24
N GLY A 43 5.50 2.58 21.56
CA GLY A 43 6.80 3.13 21.93
C GLY A 43 7.39 3.99 20.83
N ARG A 44 7.47 3.47 19.62
CA ARG A 44 7.95 4.20 18.45
C ARG A 44 7.13 5.48 18.20
N LEU A 45 5.79 5.41 18.34
CA LEU A 45 4.92 6.57 18.17
C LEU A 45 5.21 7.67 19.20
N LEU A 46 5.45 7.33 20.47
CA LEU A 46 5.77 8.28 21.53
C LEU A 46 7.12 8.99 21.34
N GLU A 47 8.08 8.28 20.77
CA GLU A 47 9.44 8.78 20.50
C GLU A 47 9.50 9.66 19.23
N GLN A 48 8.48 9.59 18.37
CA GLN A 48 8.45 10.35 17.12
C GLN A 48 8.46 11.85 17.34
N THR A 49 9.27 12.52 16.52
CA THR A 49 9.34 13.98 16.40
C THR A 49 8.85 14.42 15.01
N PRO A 50 8.58 15.71 14.79
CA PRO A 50 8.23 16.21 13.45
C PRO A 50 9.28 15.92 12.38
N LYS A 51 10.55 15.74 12.77
CA LYS A 51 11.69 15.47 11.87
C LYS A 51 12.05 14.00 11.73
N SER A 52 11.39 13.10 12.45
CA SER A 52 11.67 11.65 12.35
C SER A 52 11.41 11.13 10.94
N LYS A 53 12.27 10.24 10.46
CA LYS A 53 12.05 9.45 9.24
C LYS A 53 11.19 8.22 9.60
N ASN A 54 10.52 7.63 8.62
CA ASN A 54 9.68 6.42 8.75
C ASN A 54 8.69 6.53 9.93
N LYS A 55 7.88 7.58 9.89
CA LYS A 55 6.87 7.84 10.92
C LYS A 55 5.74 6.83 10.85
N ILE A 56 5.26 6.44 12.02
CA ILE A 56 3.99 5.72 12.15
C ILE A 56 2.88 6.76 12.23
N TYR A 57 1.92 6.67 11.33
CA TYR A 57 0.75 7.55 11.30
C TYR A 57 -0.48 6.88 11.91
N PHE A 58 -0.59 5.56 11.75
CA PHE A 58 -1.68 4.75 12.29
C PHE A 58 -1.10 3.52 12.98
N LEU A 59 -1.61 3.21 14.19
CA LEU A 59 -1.16 2.03 14.95
C LEU A 59 -1.64 0.72 14.33
N HIS A 60 -2.82 0.75 13.69
CA HIS A 60 -3.40 -0.41 13.02
C HIS A 60 -2.86 -0.65 11.61
N GLU A 61 -2.20 0.35 11.03
CA GLU A 61 -1.56 0.28 9.71
C GLU A 61 -0.22 1.01 9.75
N PRO A 62 0.81 0.39 10.32
CA PRO A 62 2.12 1.03 10.50
C PRO A 62 2.84 1.32 9.17
N ASP A 63 2.46 0.64 8.09
CA ASP A 63 3.05 0.78 6.74
C ASP A 63 2.44 1.93 5.92
N VAL A 64 1.47 2.67 6.49
CA VAL A 64 0.87 3.82 5.82
C VAL A 64 1.84 4.99 5.79
N ASP A 65 2.05 5.53 4.60
CA ASP A 65 2.87 6.70 4.36
C ASP A 65 2.06 7.98 4.17
N CYS A 66 2.68 9.11 4.48
CA CYS A 66 2.15 10.44 4.17
C CYS A 66 2.60 10.87 2.78
N ILE A 67 1.70 10.78 1.81
CA ILE A 67 1.96 11.08 0.40
C ILE A 67 1.53 12.52 0.08
N SER A 68 2.45 13.34 -0.44
CA SER A 68 2.11 14.65 -0.95
C SER A 68 1.56 14.56 -2.37
N LYS A 69 0.29 14.91 -2.56
CA LYS A 69 -0.38 14.85 -3.88
C LYS A 69 -0.22 16.13 -4.70
N GLY A 70 0.33 17.20 -4.13
CA GLY A 70 0.46 18.49 -4.81
C GLY A 70 -0.86 19.17 -5.19
N LYS A 71 -1.99 18.67 -4.68
CA LYS A 71 -3.32 19.25 -4.92
C LYS A 71 -3.59 20.38 -3.94
N ALA A 72 -4.14 21.50 -4.41
CA ALA A 72 -4.42 22.67 -3.57
C ALA A 72 -5.39 22.38 -2.41
N ARG A 73 -6.39 21.51 -2.64
CA ARG A 73 -7.45 21.23 -1.67
C ARG A 73 -7.07 20.13 -0.66
N ILE A 74 -6.33 19.09 -1.09
CA ILE A 74 -5.86 17.99 -0.23
C ILE A 74 -4.38 17.82 -0.50
N ARG A 75 -3.58 18.42 0.39
CA ARG A 75 -2.13 18.43 0.24
C ARG A 75 -1.47 17.10 0.55
N TYR A 76 -1.98 16.40 1.54
CA TYR A 76 -1.43 15.14 2.04
C TYR A 76 -2.51 14.06 2.04
N GLU A 77 -2.12 12.89 1.64
CA GLU A 77 -2.93 11.67 1.70
C GLU A 77 -2.15 10.60 2.46
N PHE A 78 -2.85 9.90 3.34
CA PHE A 78 -2.26 8.80 4.12
C PHE A 78 -2.71 7.49 3.49
N SER A 79 -1.79 6.79 2.87
CA SER A 79 -2.07 5.52 2.19
C SER A 79 -0.79 4.74 1.93
N THR A 80 -0.92 3.46 1.64
CA THR A 80 0.15 2.65 1.07
C THR A 80 -0.01 2.64 -0.46
N LYS A 81 1.10 2.77 -1.19
CA LYS A 81 1.07 2.68 -2.64
C LYS A 81 0.73 1.25 -3.07
N VAL A 82 -0.26 1.11 -3.95
CA VAL A 82 -0.64 -0.18 -4.53
C VAL A 82 -0.50 -0.10 -6.05
N SER A 83 0.13 -1.11 -6.64
CA SER A 83 0.16 -1.33 -8.08
C SER A 83 -0.87 -2.41 -8.42
N LEU A 84 -1.83 -2.06 -9.26
CA LEU A 84 -2.85 -2.96 -9.77
C LEU A 84 -2.49 -3.35 -11.21
N ALA A 85 -2.48 -4.64 -11.50
CA ALA A 85 -2.35 -5.16 -12.85
C ALA A 85 -3.69 -5.78 -13.30
N THR A 86 -4.16 -5.36 -14.47
CA THR A 86 -5.39 -5.89 -15.07
C THR A 86 -5.09 -6.48 -16.45
N THR A 87 -5.89 -7.44 -16.87
CA THR A 87 -5.82 -7.96 -18.24
C THR A 87 -6.24 -6.89 -19.24
N PHE A 88 -5.63 -6.95 -20.44
CA PHE A 88 -5.90 -5.96 -21.48
C PHE A 88 -7.32 -6.08 -22.07
N ASP A 89 -7.81 -7.29 -22.30
CA ASP A 89 -9.08 -7.52 -23.00
C ASP A 89 -10.28 -7.60 -22.08
N GLY A 90 -10.16 -8.09 -20.88
CA GLY A 90 -11.29 -8.25 -19.96
C GLY A 90 -11.35 -7.25 -18.82
N GLY A 91 -10.27 -6.49 -18.56
CA GLY A 91 -10.19 -5.62 -17.39
C GLY A 91 -10.07 -6.39 -16.06
N PHE A 92 -9.91 -7.73 -16.10
CA PHE A 92 -9.82 -8.54 -14.88
C PHE A 92 -8.57 -8.20 -14.08
N ALA A 93 -8.72 -7.96 -12.77
CA ALA A 93 -7.62 -7.78 -11.86
C ALA A 93 -6.84 -9.09 -11.71
N VAL A 94 -5.58 -9.07 -12.13
CA VAL A 94 -4.67 -10.23 -12.10
C VAL A 94 -3.78 -10.18 -10.87
N SER A 95 -3.33 -9.00 -10.49
CA SER A 95 -2.42 -8.82 -9.37
C SER A 95 -2.61 -7.45 -8.74
N ALA A 96 -2.51 -7.40 -7.41
CA ALA A 96 -2.39 -6.17 -6.63
C ALA A 96 -1.19 -6.31 -5.69
N ARG A 97 -0.25 -5.37 -5.75
CA ARG A 97 0.94 -5.36 -4.92
C ARG A 97 1.08 -4.06 -4.16
N SER A 98 1.21 -4.15 -2.85
CA SER A 98 1.49 -3.00 -1.98
C SER A 98 2.99 -2.71 -1.92
N PHE A 99 3.32 -1.42 -1.79
CA PHE A 99 4.69 -0.92 -1.71
C PHE A 99 4.82 0.03 -0.52
N PRO A 100 5.26 -0.48 0.64
CA PRO A 100 5.60 0.36 1.77
C PRO A 100 6.76 1.31 1.43
N GLY A 101 6.82 2.47 2.10
CA GLY A 101 7.88 3.45 1.88
C GLY A 101 7.71 4.31 0.62
N ASN A 102 6.54 4.23 -0.04
CA ASN A 102 6.17 5.04 -1.20
C ASN A 102 7.29 5.18 -2.26
N PRO A 103 7.83 4.07 -2.81
CA PRO A 103 8.90 4.12 -3.79
C PRO A 103 8.48 4.91 -5.04
N CYS A 104 9.45 5.42 -5.81
CA CYS A 104 9.17 6.06 -7.11
C CYS A 104 8.41 5.10 -8.02
N ASP A 105 7.45 5.63 -8.80
CA ASP A 105 6.63 4.83 -9.70
C ASP A 105 7.47 4.02 -10.71
N GLY A 106 8.63 4.54 -11.12
CA GLY A 106 9.56 3.84 -12.01
C GLY A 106 10.14 2.54 -11.43
N HIS A 107 10.18 2.37 -10.11
CA HIS A 107 10.72 1.17 -9.46
C HIS A 107 9.66 0.10 -9.16
N THR A 108 8.38 0.40 -9.37
CA THR A 108 7.29 -0.52 -9.03
C THR A 108 6.91 -1.50 -10.15
N PRO A 109 7.17 -1.27 -11.46
CA PRO A 109 6.76 -2.20 -12.51
C PRO A 109 7.41 -3.56 -12.42
N ALA A 110 8.73 -3.62 -12.22
CA ALA A 110 9.46 -4.88 -12.18
C ALA A 110 8.92 -5.85 -11.12
N PRO A 111 8.82 -5.47 -9.84
CA PRO A 111 8.24 -6.35 -8.82
C PRO A 111 6.74 -6.62 -9.01
N ALA A 112 5.97 -5.68 -9.59
CA ALA A 112 4.56 -5.89 -9.88
C ALA A 112 4.36 -6.93 -11.00
N LEU A 113 5.13 -6.84 -12.09
CA LEU A 113 5.06 -7.80 -13.19
C LEU A 113 5.65 -9.16 -12.83
N ALA A 114 6.67 -9.20 -11.97
CA ALA A 114 7.16 -10.46 -11.39
C ALA A 114 6.05 -11.20 -10.63
N GLN A 115 5.24 -10.47 -9.84
CA GLN A 115 4.09 -11.08 -9.16
C GLN A 115 3.01 -11.54 -10.16
N VAL A 116 2.75 -10.78 -11.23
CA VAL A 116 1.84 -11.23 -12.30
C VAL A 116 2.36 -12.54 -12.90
N ALA A 117 3.66 -12.64 -13.19
CA ALA A 117 4.25 -13.84 -13.75
C ALA A 117 4.11 -15.07 -12.84
N ILE A 118 4.24 -14.86 -11.51
CA ILE A 118 4.02 -15.94 -10.53
C ILE A 118 2.55 -16.39 -10.51
N LEU A 119 1.61 -15.45 -10.54
CA LEU A 119 0.18 -15.76 -10.45
C LEU A 119 -0.42 -16.33 -11.72
N THR A 120 0.14 -15.97 -12.88
CA THR A 120 -0.36 -16.42 -14.22
C THR A 120 0.52 -17.47 -14.87
N GLU A 121 1.66 -17.80 -14.25
CA GLU A 121 2.70 -18.68 -14.81
C GLU A 121 3.28 -18.18 -16.14
N GLN A 122 3.02 -16.91 -16.47
CA GLN A 122 3.47 -16.30 -17.74
C GLN A 122 3.97 -14.87 -17.51
N MET A 123 5.15 -14.56 -18.04
CA MET A 123 5.63 -13.18 -18.08
C MET A 123 4.88 -12.39 -19.16
N PRO A 124 4.26 -11.25 -18.82
CA PRO A 124 3.59 -10.43 -19.81
C PRO A 124 4.55 -9.92 -20.88
N ALA A 125 4.25 -10.15 -22.16
CA ALA A 125 5.03 -9.62 -23.27
C ALA A 125 4.91 -8.10 -23.42
N LEU A 126 3.78 -7.54 -23.00
CA LEU A 126 3.45 -6.12 -23.11
C LEU A 126 2.78 -5.62 -21.82
N ALA A 127 3.25 -4.48 -21.32
CA ALA A 127 2.61 -3.74 -20.23
C ALA A 127 2.32 -2.30 -20.64
N ILE A 128 1.13 -1.79 -20.32
CA ILE A 128 0.73 -0.42 -20.59
C ILE A 128 0.65 0.32 -19.25
N VAL A 129 1.47 1.36 -19.10
CA VAL A 129 1.63 2.06 -17.82
C VAL A 129 1.43 3.58 -17.97
N ASP A 130 1.27 4.27 -16.84
CA ASP A 130 1.18 5.72 -16.82
C ASP A 130 2.54 6.40 -17.05
N ARG A 131 2.50 7.70 -17.33
CA ARG A 131 3.68 8.56 -17.50
C ARG A 131 4.65 8.55 -16.33
N ARG A 132 4.15 8.30 -15.13
CA ARG A 132 4.94 8.27 -13.90
C ARG A 132 5.93 7.11 -13.83
N TYR A 133 5.71 6.09 -14.67
CA TYR A 133 6.56 4.90 -14.75
C TYR A 133 7.80 5.07 -15.65
N ARG A 134 8.14 6.30 -16.02
CA ARG A 134 9.38 6.59 -16.78
C ARG A 134 10.60 6.16 -15.97
N GLY A 135 11.59 5.60 -16.66
CA GLY A 135 12.82 5.09 -16.03
C GLY A 135 12.64 3.73 -15.36
N HIS A 136 11.66 2.93 -15.79
CA HIS A 136 11.31 1.62 -15.22
C HIS A 136 12.40 0.55 -15.36
N GLY A 137 13.41 0.71 -16.24
CA GLY A 137 14.53 -0.23 -16.39
C GLY A 137 14.13 -1.67 -16.80
N MET A 138 12.93 -1.87 -17.35
CA MET A 138 12.46 -3.19 -17.77
C MET A 138 13.01 -3.56 -19.14
N GLU A 139 13.61 -4.74 -19.23
CA GLU A 139 14.15 -5.29 -20.50
C GLU A 139 13.34 -6.50 -20.99
N THR A 140 12.77 -7.27 -20.07
CA THR A 140 12.05 -8.52 -20.38
C THR A 140 10.63 -8.31 -20.91
N THR A 141 10.00 -7.22 -20.54
CA THR A 141 8.63 -6.87 -20.94
C THR A 141 8.63 -5.56 -21.70
N ARG A 142 7.99 -5.51 -22.85
CA ARG A 142 7.80 -4.27 -23.60
C ARG A 142 6.84 -3.34 -22.84
N VAL A 143 7.34 -2.20 -22.38
CA VAL A 143 6.53 -1.24 -21.63
C VAL A 143 6.11 -0.08 -22.53
N LEU A 144 4.80 0.13 -22.67
CA LEU A 144 4.23 1.30 -23.35
C LEU A 144 3.78 2.32 -22.31
N ILE A 145 4.37 3.50 -22.37
CA ILE A 145 4.06 4.60 -21.46
C ILE A 145 2.96 5.47 -22.06
N SER A 146 1.86 5.66 -21.34
CA SER A 146 0.75 6.50 -21.80
C SER A 146 1.20 7.96 -21.99
N GLY A 147 0.64 8.60 -23.04
CA GLY A 147 0.94 9.99 -23.37
C GLY A 147 2.27 10.22 -24.08
N THR A 148 2.94 9.19 -24.57
CA THR A 148 3.99 9.31 -25.57
C THR A 148 3.36 9.78 -26.88
N ARG A 149 3.90 10.85 -27.48
CA ARG A 149 3.33 11.45 -28.71
C ARG A 149 4.09 11.07 -29.98
N ARG A 150 5.35 10.61 -29.87
CA ARG A 150 6.21 10.29 -31.02
C ARG A 150 6.23 8.79 -31.26
N GLY A 151 6.25 8.39 -32.55
CA GLY A 151 6.38 6.98 -32.95
C GLY A 151 5.14 6.10 -32.63
N ILE A 152 3.95 6.70 -32.49
CA ILE A 152 2.73 5.98 -32.18
C ILE A 152 2.00 5.65 -33.49
N THR A 153 1.90 4.35 -33.78
CA THR A 153 1.00 3.85 -34.84
C THR A 153 -0.46 3.94 -34.37
N PRO A 154 -1.45 3.99 -35.31
CA PRO A 154 -2.87 3.96 -34.96
C PRO A 154 -3.25 2.79 -34.05
N PHE A 155 -2.63 1.64 -34.25
CA PHE A 155 -2.79 0.46 -33.39
C PHE A 155 -2.30 0.72 -31.96
N LEU A 156 -1.11 1.27 -31.77
CA LEU A 156 -0.58 1.63 -30.45
C LEU A 156 -1.41 2.71 -29.78
N ALA A 157 -1.93 3.67 -30.54
CA ALA A 157 -2.83 4.70 -30.00
C ALA A 157 -4.11 4.08 -29.43
N LYS A 158 -4.68 3.07 -30.10
CA LYS A 158 -5.84 2.31 -29.60
C LYS A 158 -5.51 1.57 -28.31
N LEU A 159 -4.34 0.92 -28.23
CA LEU A 159 -3.88 0.24 -27.03
C LEU A 159 -3.71 1.21 -25.86
N LEU A 160 -3.07 2.36 -26.07
CA LEU A 160 -2.84 3.36 -25.05
C LEU A 160 -4.17 3.98 -24.52
N LYS A 161 -5.16 4.12 -25.41
CA LYS A 161 -6.49 4.61 -25.04
C LYS A 161 -7.22 3.65 -24.08
N ARG A 162 -6.98 2.36 -24.23
CA ARG A 162 -7.59 1.32 -23.42
C ARG A 162 -7.08 1.31 -21.96
N ARG A 163 -5.90 1.89 -21.69
CA ARG A 163 -5.41 2.07 -20.31
C ARG A 163 -6.41 2.82 -19.43
N SER A 164 -7.16 3.76 -19.99
CA SER A 164 -8.16 4.51 -19.22
C SER A 164 -9.26 3.63 -18.65
N ALA A 165 -9.45 2.42 -19.16
CA ALA A 165 -10.42 1.45 -18.63
C ALA A 165 -10.08 0.95 -17.22
N ILE A 166 -8.82 1.08 -16.77
CA ILE A 166 -8.44 0.70 -15.40
C ILE A 166 -8.96 1.68 -14.34
N GLU A 167 -9.25 2.92 -14.72
CA GLU A 167 -9.69 3.94 -13.74
C GLU A 167 -11.08 3.64 -13.17
N PRO A 168 -12.09 3.24 -13.95
CA PRO A 168 -13.35 2.72 -13.43
C PRO A 168 -13.16 1.50 -12.50
N GLU A 169 -12.31 0.55 -12.87
CA GLU A 169 -12.03 -0.63 -12.03
C GLU A 169 -11.48 -0.24 -10.66
N ILE A 170 -10.52 0.68 -10.63
CA ILE A 170 -10.00 1.23 -9.36
C ILE A 170 -11.13 1.95 -8.60
N GLY A 171 -12.01 2.67 -9.31
CA GLY A 171 -13.18 3.32 -8.73
C GLY A 171 -14.11 2.31 -8.05
N HIS A 172 -14.48 1.24 -8.74
CA HIS A 172 -15.31 0.16 -8.19
C HIS A 172 -14.65 -0.51 -6.98
N MET A 173 -13.38 -0.88 -7.07
CA MET A 173 -12.64 -1.45 -5.94
C MET A 173 -12.62 -0.54 -4.72
N THR A 174 -12.52 0.77 -4.91
CA THR A 174 -12.48 1.73 -3.79
C THR A 174 -13.85 1.97 -3.16
N THR A 175 -14.94 1.98 -3.96
CA THR A 175 -16.30 2.28 -3.50
C THR A 175 -17.05 1.01 -3.08
N ASP A 176 -17.07 0.02 -3.94
CA ASP A 176 -17.90 -1.17 -3.79
C ASP A 176 -17.21 -2.23 -2.92
N ASP A 177 -15.91 -2.47 -3.15
CA ASP A 177 -15.11 -3.40 -2.37
C ASP A 177 -14.49 -2.79 -1.10
N ARG A 178 -14.83 -1.54 -0.80
CA ARG A 178 -14.40 -0.82 0.40
C ARG A 178 -12.88 -0.69 0.58
N LEU A 179 -12.10 -0.78 -0.48
CA LEU A 179 -10.64 -0.59 -0.40
C LEU A 179 -10.23 0.81 0.10
N ALA A 180 -11.13 1.80 0.01
CA ALA A 180 -10.92 3.13 0.60
C ALA A 180 -11.20 3.18 2.11
N ARG A 181 -11.76 2.12 2.68
CA ARG A 181 -12.09 2.04 4.11
C ARG A 181 -11.22 0.99 4.76
N CYS A 182 -10.22 1.41 5.51
CA CYS A 182 -9.60 0.51 6.46
C CYS A 182 -10.63 0.11 7.52
N PRO A 183 -10.91 -1.20 7.71
CA PRO A 183 -11.78 -1.61 8.81
C PRO A 183 -11.13 -1.19 10.12
N PRO A 184 -11.94 -0.74 11.13
CA PRO A 184 -11.39 -0.45 12.45
C PRO A 184 -10.75 -1.71 13.05
N PRO A 185 -9.63 -1.59 13.77
CA PRO A 185 -8.98 -2.71 14.44
C PRO A 185 -9.83 -3.20 15.65
N PRO A 186 -9.72 -4.47 16.02
CA PRO A 186 -8.99 -5.52 15.35
C PRO A 186 -9.92 -6.30 14.42
N CYS A 187 -9.56 -6.48 13.18
CA CYS A 187 -10.20 -7.51 12.38
C CYS A 187 -9.58 -8.86 12.81
N PRO A 188 -10.22 -9.66 13.67
CA PRO A 188 -9.71 -10.99 14.01
C PRO A 188 -9.96 -11.99 12.87
N SER A 189 -10.49 -11.50 11.74
CA SER A 189 -10.85 -12.30 10.61
C SER A 189 -9.73 -12.31 9.56
N PRO A 190 -9.23 -13.49 9.15
CA PRO A 190 -8.38 -13.65 7.98
C PRO A 190 -9.11 -13.31 6.66
N ALA A 191 -10.24 -12.63 6.74
CA ALA A 191 -11.15 -12.32 5.64
C ALA A 191 -11.08 -10.87 5.14
N CYS A 192 -10.19 -10.02 5.68
CA CYS A 192 -9.91 -8.72 5.05
C CYS A 192 -9.32 -8.98 3.65
N ALA A 193 -9.95 -8.48 2.60
CA ALA A 193 -9.53 -8.73 1.22
C ALA A 193 -8.05 -8.37 0.98
N LEU A 194 -7.54 -7.32 1.63
CA LEU A 194 -6.13 -6.92 1.58
C LEU A 194 -5.22 -7.89 2.38
N CYS A 195 -5.68 -8.42 3.52
CA CYS A 195 -4.92 -9.41 4.29
C CYS A 195 -4.90 -10.79 3.62
N ARG A 196 -5.95 -11.19 2.90
CA ARG A 196 -5.98 -12.42 2.12
C ARG A 196 -4.98 -12.39 0.96
N TRP A 197 -4.76 -11.22 0.37
CA TRP A 197 -3.82 -11.05 -0.74
C TRP A 197 -2.35 -11.00 -0.29
N ALA A 198 -2.08 -10.48 0.90
CA ALA A 198 -0.72 -10.42 1.45
C ALA A 198 -0.25 -11.75 2.08
N GLY A 199 -1.18 -12.60 2.52
CA GLY A 199 -0.88 -13.83 3.26
C GLY A 199 -0.70 -15.10 2.42
N SER A 200 -0.95 -15.04 1.11
CA SER A 200 -0.92 -16.25 0.25
C SER A 200 0.45 -16.58 -0.36
N SER A 201 1.52 -15.89 0.03
CA SER A 201 2.86 -16.15 -0.51
C SER A 201 3.86 -16.71 0.51
N ALA A 202 3.36 -17.38 1.57
CA ALA A 202 4.20 -18.11 2.52
C ALA A 202 3.64 -19.51 2.74
N SER A 203 3.96 -20.42 1.83
CA SER A 203 4.00 -21.88 2.04
C SER A 203 4.95 -22.46 1.02
#